data_b58e181c1c7be5cb9329a86db7e029cf
#
_entry.id   b58e181c1c7be5cb9329a86db7e029cf
#
_cell.length_a   1.000
_cell.length_b   1.000
_cell.length_c   1.000
_cell.angle_alpha   90.00
_cell.angle_beta   90.00
_cell.angle_gamma   90.00
#
_symmetry.space_group_name_H-M   'P 1'
#
loop_
_entity.id
_entity.type
_entity.pdbx_description
1 polymer ?
#
loop_
_entity_poly.entity_id
_entity_poly.type
_entity_poly.pdbx_seq_one_letter_code
_entity_poly.pdbx_strand_id
1 'polypeptide(L)'
;MVKNKIIILIIILSALVAGFWFKNNILNIYNNFNNNLQDFQKTEIGNLITEVGKEVFTPSPLNIGGKATQAVLIKAKIIAETNTQRYNQNDGLLPLFENEKLNKAALAKANDMFLNQYFEHISLSGMSPAKLVQSFGYEYIATGENLILGNFAGEKELVQSWMDSPGHRANILNKRYTEIGVAIIKGNYKGDTVWMGVQEFGLPLSACSEPSNSLKKQIDSYKNQLDNLSAQINEKRDQLNNTNPRSEQYNNLVDQYNQLVRQYQLLADESKEFISQYNSQVNAFNQCVAGN
;
A
#
# COMPACT_ATOMS: atom_id res chain seq x y z
N MET A 1 -52.73 -8.03 -52.54
CA MET A 1 -52.92 -7.82 -51.07
C MET A 1 -52.01 -8.71 -50.20
N VAL A 2 -51.61 -9.89 -50.61
CA VAL A 2 -50.78 -10.80 -49.77
C VAL A 2 -49.32 -10.34 -49.65
N LYS A 3 -48.67 -9.81 -50.72
CA LYS A 3 -47.29 -9.35 -50.71
C LYS A 3 -47.03 -8.22 -49.69
N ASN A 4 -47.96 -7.26 -49.53
CA ASN A 4 -47.77 -6.15 -48.59
C ASN A 4 -47.87 -6.60 -47.12
N LYS A 5 -48.68 -7.66 -46.82
CA LYS A 5 -48.79 -8.20 -45.45
C LYS A 5 -47.53 -8.95 -45.05
N ILE A 6 -46.84 -9.63 -46.00
CA ILE A 6 -45.57 -10.33 -45.73
C ILE A 6 -44.42 -9.36 -45.46
N ILE A 7 -44.36 -8.26 -46.22
CA ILE A 7 -43.31 -7.22 -46.04
C ILE A 7 -43.48 -6.51 -44.65
N ILE A 8 -44.72 -6.21 -44.27
CA ILE A 8 -45.02 -5.62 -42.92
C ILE A 8 -44.66 -6.60 -41.80
N LEU A 9 -44.93 -7.91 -41.97
CA LEU A 9 -44.55 -8.92 -40.97
C LEU A 9 -43.04 -9.06 -40.81
N ILE A 10 -42.28 -8.99 -41.91
CA ILE A 10 -40.79 -9.05 -41.89
C ILE A 10 -40.21 -7.81 -41.23
N ILE A 11 -40.75 -6.62 -41.45
CA ILE A 11 -40.30 -5.37 -40.82
C ILE A 11 -40.60 -5.41 -39.29
N ILE A 12 -41.76 -5.90 -38.88
CA ILE A 12 -42.10 -6.06 -37.46
C ILE A 12 -41.21 -7.10 -36.78
N LEU A 13 -40.92 -8.23 -37.43
CA LEU A 13 -40.01 -9.27 -36.91
C LEU A 13 -38.59 -8.75 -36.77
N SER A 14 -38.07 -7.99 -37.77
CA SER A 14 -36.74 -7.41 -37.74
C SER A 14 -36.61 -6.33 -36.64
N ALA A 15 -37.64 -5.54 -36.40
CA ALA A 15 -37.66 -4.54 -35.32
C ALA A 15 -37.73 -5.21 -33.93
N LEU A 16 -38.46 -6.32 -33.77
CA LEU A 16 -38.50 -7.10 -32.54
C LEU A 16 -37.17 -7.82 -32.26
N VAL A 17 -36.51 -8.39 -33.28
CA VAL A 17 -35.20 -9.04 -33.17
C VAL A 17 -34.12 -8.01 -32.87
N ALA A 18 -34.14 -6.84 -33.51
CA ALA A 18 -33.24 -5.75 -33.21
C ALA A 18 -33.39 -5.22 -31.77
N GLY A 19 -34.65 -5.03 -31.33
CA GLY A 19 -34.95 -4.62 -29.94
C GLY A 19 -34.51 -5.64 -28.90
N PHE A 20 -34.67 -6.95 -29.18
CA PHE A 20 -34.25 -8.03 -28.29
C PHE A 20 -32.72 -8.18 -28.26
N TRP A 21 -32.06 -8.04 -29.41
CA TRP A 21 -30.59 -8.08 -29.52
C TRP A 21 -29.95 -6.88 -28.83
N PHE A 22 -30.52 -5.68 -28.97
CA PHE A 22 -30.11 -4.47 -28.29
C PHE A 22 -30.26 -4.60 -26.76
N LYS A 23 -31.41 -5.14 -26.28
CA LYS A 23 -31.67 -5.37 -24.87
C LYS A 23 -30.63 -6.29 -24.21
N ASN A 24 -30.28 -7.39 -24.87
CA ASN A 24 -29.31 -8.35 -24.36
C ASN A 24 -27.88 -7.79 -24.36
N ASN A 25 -27.50 -7.02 -25.39
CA ASN A 25 -26.18 -6.39 -25.43
C ASN A 25 -26.01 -5.32 -24.32
N ILE A 26 -27.03 -4.52 -24.05
CA ILE A 26 -26.98 -3.52 -22.99
C ILE A 26 -26.88 -4.17 -21.61
N LEU A 27 -27.67 -5.21 -21.35
CA LEU A 27 -27.60 -5.97 -20.10
C LEU A 27 -26.24 -6.64 -19.92
N ASN A 28 -25.65 -7.16 -20.97
CA ASN A 28 -24.32 -7.77 -20.94
C ASN A 28 -23.21 -6.73 -20.69
N ILE A 29 -23.28 -5.55 -21.30
CA ILE A 29 -22.33 -4.45 -21.08
C ILE A 29 -22.44 -3.95 -19.63
N TYR A 30 -23.66 -3.76 -19.11
CA TYR A 30 -23.91 -3.35 -17.74
C TYR A 30 -23.42 -4.40 -16.73
N ASN A 31 -23.72 -5.66 -16.93
CA ASN A 31 -23.30 -6.73 -16.03
C ASN A 31 -21.77 -6.92 -16.05
N ASN A 32 -21.13 -6.86 -17.21
CA ASN A 32 -19.68 -6.94 -17.34
C ASN A 32 -18.99 -5.74 -16.68
N PHE A 33 -19.54 -4.54 -16.82
CA PHE A 33 -18.99 -3.33 -16.18
C PHE A 33 -19.19 -3.37 -14.67
N ASN A 34 -20.37 -3.76 -14.16
CA ASN A 34 -20.61 -3.90 -12.72
C ASN A 34 -19.73 -4.99 -12.09
N ASN A 35 -19.52 -6.11 -12.76
CA ASN A 35 -18.63 -7.16 -12.28
C ASN A 35 -17.19 -6.66 -12.22
N ASN A 36 -16.71 -5.96 -13.25
CA ASN A 36 -15.36 -5.37 -13.28
C ASN A 36 -15.20 -4.27 -12.21
N LEU A 37 -16.24 -3.48 -11.93
CA LEU A 37 -16.24 -2.47 -10.85
C LEU A 37 -16.31 -3.11 -9.45
N GLN A 38 -17.07 -4.19 -9.28
CA GLN A 38 -17.14 -4.92 -8.00
C GLN A 38 -15.81 -5.61 -7.67
N ASP A 39 -15.14 -6.20 -8.66
CA ASP A 39 -13.80 -6.77 -8.49
C ASP A 39 -12.77 -5.67 -8.19
N PHE A 40 -12.91 -4.49 -8.78
CA PHE A 40 -12.10 -3.32 -8.47
C PHE A 40 -12.33 -2.79 -7.04
N GLN A 41 -13.57 -2.78 -6.55
CA GLN A 41 -13.89 -2.34 -5.17
C GLN A 41 -13.37 -3.28 -4.09
N LYS A 42 -13.19 -4.57 -4.38
CA LYS A 42 -12.58 -5.54 -3.47
C LYS A 42 -11.07 -5.36 -3.33
N THR A 43 -10.43 -4.67 -4.26
CA THR A 43 -9.03 -4.27 -4.19
C THR A 43 -8.89 -2.90 -3.53
N GLU A 44 -9.31 -2.77 -2.28
CA GLU A 44 -8.93 -1.60 -1.48
C GLU A 44 -7.42 -1.61 -1.24
N ILE A 45 -6.76 -0.50 -1.58
CA ILE A 45 -5.31 -0.30 -1.35
C ILE A 45 -4.93 -0.61 0.10
N GLY A 46 -5.81 -0.30 1.06
CA GLY A 46 -5.63 -0.64 2.47
C GLY A 46 -5.46 -2.14 2.74
N ASN A 47 -6.18 -3.01 2.05
CA ASN A 47 -6.07 -4.47 2.19
C ASN A 47 -4.82 -5.02 1.49
N LEU A 48 -4.40 -4.43 0.37
CA LEU A 48 -3.18 -4.84 -0.34
C LEU A 48 -1.92 -4.54 0.47
N ILE A 49 -1.85 -3.41 1.17
CA ILE A 49 -0.73 -3.05 2.06
C ILE A 49 -0.67 -3.96 3.30
N THR A 50 -1.79 -4.49 3.78
CA THR A 50 -1.83 -5.42 4.91
C THR A 50 -1.47 -6.86 4.53
N GLU A 51 -1.70 -7.26 3.27
CA GLU A 51 -1.38 -8.60 2.76
C GLU A 51 0.03 -8.70 2.16
N VAL A 52 0.59 -7.61 1.64
CA VAL A 52 2.00 -7.59 1.20
C VAL A 52 2.87 -7.51 2.44
N GLY A 53 3.47 -8.63 2.80
CA GLY A 53 4.16 -8.87 4.04
C GLY A 53 5.12 -7.76 4.44
N LYS A 54 4.70 -6.94 5.39
CA LYS A 54 5.61 -6.03 6.11
C LYS A 54 6.70 -6.88 6.74
N GLU A 55 7.93 -6.72 6.28
CA GLU A 55 9.05 -7.49 6.78
C GLU A 55 9.61 -6.84 8.04
N VAL A 56 9.83 -7.64 9.07
CA VAL A 56 10.40 -7.21 10.35
C VAL A 56 11.54 -8.14 10.73
N PHE A 57 12.76 -7.59 10.86
CA PHE A 57 13.96 -8.36 11.19
C PHE A 57 14.50 -7.98 12.57
N THR A 58 14.47 -8.91 13.51
CA THR A 58 14.91 -8.73 14.90
C THR A 58 15.84 -9.87 15.32
N PRO A 59 17.17 -9.77 15.13
CA PRO A 59 18.11 -10.75 15.64
C PRO A 59 18.13 -10.72 17.18
N SER A 60 18.46 -11.85 17.82
CA SER A 60 18.54 -11.91 19.29
C SER A 60 19.38 -10.79 19.89
N PRO A 61 18.92 -10.12 20.99
CA PRO A 61 19.65 -9.00 21.58
C PRO A 61 21.11 -9.36 21.95
N LEU A 62 22.06 -8.46 21.66
CA LEU A 62 23.50 -8.71 21.84
C LEU A 62 24.03 -8.06 23.12
N ASN A 63 24.30 -8.88 24.14
CA ASN A 63 24.97 -8.42 25.36
C ASN A 63 26.42 -8.86 25.38
N ILE A 64 27.35 -7.89 25.30
CA ILE A 64 28.78 -8.16 25.29
C ILE A 64 29.48 -7.88 26.63
N GLY A 65 28.76 -7.30 27.62
CA GLY A 65 29.32 -6.93 28.91
C GLY A 65 30.46 -5.89 28.79
N GLY A 66 31.58 -6.21 29.38
CA GLY A 66 32.79 -5.33 29.35
C GLY A 66 32.90 -4.44 30.56
N LYS A 67 34.15 -4.00 30.85
CA LYS A 67 34.43 -3.03 31.94
C LYS A 67 34.02 -1.63 31.53
N ALA A 68 33.54 -0.84 32.49
CA ALA A 68 33.18 0.55 32.22
C ALA A 68 34.36 1.35 31.61
N THR A 69 34.08 2.05 30.53
CA THR A 69 35.08 2.89 29.82
C THR A 69 34.77 4.37 30.00
N GLN A 70 35.75 5.23 29.75
CA GLN A 70 35.59 6.69 29.70
C GLN A 70 35.07 7.16 28.32
N ALA A 71 34.87 6.25 27.39
CA ALA A 71 34.36 6.59 26.05
C ALA A 71 33.00 7.30 26.07
N VAL A 72 32.89 8.32 25.22
CA VAL A 72 31.65 9.00 24.93
C VAL A 72 31.26 8.60 23.52
N LEU A 73 30.14 7.90 23.40
CA LEU A 73 29.62 7.41 22.10
C LEU A 73 28.64 8.42 21.49
N ILE A 74 28.80 8.68 20.20
CA ILE A 74 28.05 9.69 19.47
C ILE A 74 27.23 9.03 18.35
N LYS A 75 25.90 9.26 18.35
CA LYS A 75 24.95 8.72 17.36
C LYS A 75 25.43 8.89 15.92
N ALA A 76 25.80 10.11 15.53
CA ALA A 76 26.22 10.39 14.16
C ALA A 76 27.44 9.58 13.71
N LYS A 77 28.36 9.28 14.61
CA LYS A 77 29.55 8.45 14.32
C LYS A 77 29.15 6.96 14.19
N ILE A 78 28.17 6.48 14.95
CA ILE A 78 27.64 5.12 14.81
C ILE A 78 26.99 4.97 13.44
N ILE A 79 26.20 5.95 12.98
CA ILE A 79 25.60 5.95 11.64
C ILE A 79 26.70 5.95 10.57
N ALA A 80 27.70 6.81 10.69
CA ALA A 80 28.83 6.89 9.76
C ALA A 80 29.60 5.57 9.68
N GLU A 81 29.89 4.94 10.82
CA GLU A 81 30.58 3.65 10.85
C GLU A 81 29.73 2.52 10.28
N THR A 82 28.40 2.52 10.56
CA THR A 82 27.44 1.59 9.94
C THR A 82 27.48 1.72 8.41
N ASN A 83 27.48 2.94 7.88
CA ASN A 83 27.58 3.19 6.45
C ASN A 83 28.95 2.80 5.86
N THR A 84 30.01 2.95 6.64
CA THR A 84 31.35 2.46 6.26
C THR A 84 31.36 0.94 6.11
N GLN A 85 30.73 0.21 7.05
CA GLN A 85 30.60 -1.24 6.96
C GLN A 85 29.77 -1.66 5.72
N ARG A 86 28.69 -0.96 5.42
CA ARG A 86 27.86 -1.20 4.21
C ARG A 86 28.66 -0.99 2.93
N TYR A 87 29.43 0.09 2.84
CA TYR A 87 30.25 0.39 1.67
C TYR A 87 31.38 -0.65 1.46
N ASN A 88 32.02 -1.09 2.54
CA ASN A 88 33.15 -2.04 2.48
C ASN A 88 32.72 -3.49 2.21
N GLN A 89 31.45 -3.80 2.31
CA GLN A 89 30.87 -5.14 2.09
C GLN A 89 30.00 -5.14 0.83
N ASN A 90 29.94 -6.29 0.13
CA ASN A 90 29.01 -6.53 -0.99
C ASN A 90 29.00 -5.42 -2.07
N ASP A 91 30.14 -5.11 -2.67
CA ASP A 91 30.25 -4.21 -3.83
C ASP A 91 29.66 -2.79 -3.63
N GLY A 92 29.72 -2.27 -2.40
CA GLY A 92 29.36 -0.89 -2.11
C GLY A 92 27.84 -0.66 -2.01
N LEU A 93 27.23 -1.18 -0.94
CA LEU A 93 25.84 -0.85 -0.62
C LEU A 93 25.68 0.66 -0.43
N LEU A 94 24.55 1.19 -0.90
CA LEU A 94 24.20 2.59 -0.68
C LEU A 94 24.12 2.91 0.82
N PRO A 95 24.55 4.12 1.23
CA PRO A 95 24.44 4.56 2.61
C PRO A 95 22.98 4.67 3.03
N LEU A 96 22.73 4.42 4.31
CA LEU A 96 21.46 4.68 4.96
C LEU A 96 21.38 6.17 5.33
N PHE A 97 20.21 6.77 5.08
CA PHE A 97 19.93 8.14 5.49
C PHE A 97 19.33 8.17 6.91
N GLU A 98 19.81 9.11 7.72
CA GLU A 98 19.27 9.29 9.06
C GLU A 98 17.80 9.76 9.00
N ASN A 99 16.92 9.12 9.79
CA ASN A 99 15.50 9.48 9.88
C ASN A 99 15.11 9.78 11.33
N GLU A 100 14.55 10.98 11.56
CA GLU A 100 14.19 11.45 12.89
C GLU A 100 13.07 10.64 13.57
N LYS A 101 12.16 10.04 12.83
CA LYS A 101 11.11 9.18 13.39
C LYS A 101 11.72 7.89 13.92
N LEU A 102 12.67 7.30 13.18
CA LEU A 102 13.42 6.13 13.62
C LEU A 102 14.36 6.47 14.80
N ASN A 103 14.98 7.65 14.82
CA ASN A 103 15.78 8.11 15.98
C ASN A 103 14.92 8.18 17.26
N LYS A 104 13.71 8.74 17.15
CA LYS A 104 12.77 8.83 18.27
C LYS A 104 12.32 7.47 18.75
N ALA A 105 12.04 6.54 17.84
CA ALA A 105 11.69 5.16 18.17
C ALA A 105 12.87 4.47 18.89
N ALA A 106 14.07 4.54 18.35
CA ALA A 106 15.29 3.99 18.96
C ALA A 106 15.53 4.55 20.36
N LEU A 107 15.38 5.87 20.54
CA LEU A 107 15.56 6.52 21.84
C LEU A 107 14.49 6.09 22.84
N ALA A 108 13.23 6.01 22.43
CA ALA A 108 12.14 5.51 23.26
C ALA A 108 12.39 4.07 23.71
N LYS A 109 12.85 3.21 22.79
CA LYS A 109 13.22 1.83 23.09
C LYS A 109 14.35 1.72 24.10
N ALA A 110 15.42 2.46 23.90
CA ALA A 110 16.57 2.44 24.82
C ALA A 110 16.19 2.93 26.23
N ASN A 111 15.38 4.01 26.33
CA ASN A 111 14.87 4.51 27.60
C ASN A 111 13.94 3.51 28.30
N ASP A 112 13.06 2.88 27.56
CA ASP A 112 12.12 1.88 28.09
C ASP A 112 12.86 0.68 28.69
N MET A 113 13.90 0.19 27.97
CA MET A 113 14.73 -0.91 28.46
C MET A 113 15.48 -0.56 29.74
N PHE A 114 16.03 0.65 29.87
CA PHE A 114 16.68 1.08 31.11
C PHE A 114 15.68 1.29 32.24
N LEU A 115 14.56 1.94 31.98
CA LEU A 115 13.54 2.24 32.99
C LEU A 115 12.98 0.95 33.59
N ASN A 116 12.71 -0.04 32.74
CA ASN A 116 12.06 -1.29 33.13
C ASN A 116 13.04 -2.46 33.30
N GLN A 117 14.35 -2.21 33.22
CA GLN A 117 15.44 -3.17 33.48
C GLN A 117 15.32 -4.48 32.71
N TYR A 118 14.94 -4.41 31.41
CA TYR A 118 14.88 -5.53 30.47
C TYR A 118 15.76 -5.24 29.24
N PHE A 119 16.07 -6.30 28.47
CA PHE A 119 16.87 -6.17 27.24
C PHE A 119 16.33 -7.17 26.20
N GLU A 120 15.27 -6.79 25.51
CA GLU A 120 14.51 -7.59 24.53
C GLU A 120 13.86 -6.69 23.49
N HIS A 121 13.58 -7.24 22.30
CA HIS A 121 12.88 -6.53 21.22
C HIS A 121 11.45 -6.13 21.59
N ILE A 122 10.70 -7.07 22.18
CA ILE A 122 9.33 -6.81 22.64
C ILE A 122 9.39 -6.20 24.03
N SER A 123 8.72 -5.06 24.24
CA SER A 123 8.66 -4.44 25.56
C SER A 123 7.81 -5.26 26.53
N LEU A 124 7.95 -4.97 27.82
CA LEU A 124 7.12 -5.62 28.86
C LEU A 124 5.62 -5.36 28.68
N SER A 125 5.25 -4.28 27.96
CA SER A 125 3.87 -3.96 27.60
C SER A 125 3.39 -4.65 26.30
N GLY A 126 4.25 -5.47 25.65
CA GLY A 126 3.95 -6.14 24.39
C GLY A 126 4.12 -5.27 23.15
N MET A 127 4.80 -4.10 23.24
CA MET A 127 5.13 -3.25 22.11
C MET A 127 6.26 -3.90 21.30
N SER A 128 5.99 -4.26 20.06
CA SER A 128 6.98 -4.77 19.11
C SER A 128 7.74 -3.62 18.43
N PRO A 129 8.96 -3.85 17.88
CA PRO A 129 9.71 -2.83 17.12
C PRO A 129 8.87 -2.22 15.99
N ALA A 130 8.17 -3.05 15.24
CA ALA A 130 7.29 -2.63 14.16
C ALA A 130 6.19 -1.65 14.62
N LYS A 131 5.51 -1.95 15.71
CA LYS A 131 4.50 -1.06 16.31
C LYS A 131 5.13 0.20 16.88
N LEU A 132 6.33 0.10 17.42
CA LEU A 132 7.04 1.24 17.99
C LEU A 132 7.39 2.26 16.89
N VAL A 133 8.00 1.87 15.80
CA VAL A 133 8.32 2.79 14.69
C VAL A 133 7.07 3.42 14.10
N GLN A 134 5.96 2.66 13.97
CA GLN A 134 4.67 3.19 13.52
C GLN A 134 4.08 4.21 14.49
N SER A 135 4.23 4.02 15.81
CA SER A 135 3.72 4.97 16.81
C SER A 135 4.40 6.35 16.71
N PHE A 136 5.60 6.41 16.12
CA PHE A 136 6.30 7.65 15.78
C PHE A 136 6.01 8.14 14.35
N GLY A 137 5.02 7.54 13.67
CA GLY A 137 4.57 7.93 12.34
C GLY A 137 5.50 7.47 11.21
N TYR A 138 6.30 6.41 11.44
CA TYR A 138 7.12 5.80 10.39
C TYR A 138 6.35 4.66 9.74
N GLU A 139 5.71 4.95 8.60
CA GLU A 139 5.09 3.93 7.77
C GLU A 139 6.17 3.26 6.92
N TYR A 140 6.21 1.92 6.94
CA TYR A 140 7.29 1.14 6.35
C TYR A 140 6.79 0.01 5.45
N ILE A 141 7.64 -0.38 4.50
CA ILE A 141 7.58 -1.63 3.75
C ILE A 141 8.37 -2.71 4.48
N ALA A 142 9.60 -2.35 4.94
CA ALA A 142 10.45 -3.21 5.73
C ALA A 142 11.03 -2.42 6.90
N THR A 143 11.20 -3.06 8.05
CA THR A 143 11.87 -2.50 9.22
C THR A 143 12.71 -3.58 9.92
N GLY A 144 13.71 -3.16 10.67
CA GLY A 144 14.54 -4.06 11.47
C GLY A 144 15.15 -3.34 12.66
N GLU A 145 15.40 -4.08 13.74
CA GLU A 145 15.97 -3.54 14.97
C GLU A 145 17.24 -4.33 15.34
N ASN A 146 18.31 -3.61 15.66
CA ASN A 146 19.49 -4.15 16.32
C ASN A 146 19.61 -3.60 17.73
N LEU A 147 19.82 -4.47 18.69
CA LEU A 147 20.03 -4.12 20.09
C LEU A 147 21.43 -4.52 20.54
N ILE A 148 22.10 -3.64 21.31
CA ILE A 148 23.37 -3.96 21.94
C ILE A 148 23.45 -3.38 23.35
N LEU A 149 24.03 -4.14 24.27
CA LEU A 149 24.28 -3.76 25.66
C LEU A 149 25.75 -4.09 26.01
N GLY A 150 26.45 -3.14 26.61
CA GLY A 150 27.83 -3.37 27.06
C GLY A 150 28.65 -2.09 27.15
N ASN A 151 29.98 -2.25 27.26
CA ASN A 151 30.91 -1.16 27.30
C ASN A 151 31.92 -1.25 26.14
N PHE A 152 32.19 -0.14 25.48
CA PHE A 152 32.97 -0.06 24.24
C PHE A 152 34.04 1.02 24.37
N ALA A 153 35.17 0.82 23.68
CA ALA A 153 36.22 1.83 23.58
C ALA A 153 35.86 2.97 22.61
N GLY A 154 34.89 2.72 21.70
CA GLY A 154 34.43 3.70 20.72
C GLY A 154 33.37 3.13 19.79
N GLU A 155 32.87 3.98 18.89
CA GLU A 155 31.76 3.63 17.97
C GLU A 155 32.15 2.53 16.99
N LYS A 156 33.43 2.47 16.59
CA LYS A 156 33.93 1.42 15.69
C LYS A 156 33.84 0.05 16.32
N GLU A 157 34.23 -0.10 17.60
CA GLU A 157 34.13 -1.37 18.33
C GLU A 157 32.64 -1.78 18.51
N LEU A 158 31.79 -0.81 18.84
CA LEU A 158 30.35 -1.06 18.97
C LEU A 158 29.77 -1.58 17.67
N VAL A 159 30.00 -0.91 16.53
CA VAL A 159 29.47 -1.35 15.23
C VAL A 159 30.11 -2.67 14.80
N GLN A 160 31.40 -2.89 15.08
CA GLN A 160 32.08 -4.15 14.80
C GLN A 160 31.42 -5.30 15.58
N SER A 161 31.03 -5.08 16.84
CA SER A 161 30.32 -6.09 17.64
C SER A 161 29.01 -6.54 16.99
N TRP A 162 28.25 -5.60 16.41
CA TRP A 162 27.08 -5.96 15.62
C TRP A 162 27.49 -6.71 14.33
N MET A 163 28.56 -6.31 13.66
CA MET A 163 29.04 -6.97 12.44
C MET A 163 29.57 -8.38 12.69
N ASP A 164 30.08 -8.67 13.86
CA ASP A 164 30.54 -10.00 14.26
C ASP A 164 29.39 -10.96 14.59
N SER A 165 28.20 -10.42 14.84
CA SER A 165 26.98 -11.21 15.06
C SER A 165 26.20 -11.39 13.74
N PRO A 166 26.00 -12.61 13.23
CA PRO A 166 25.40 -12.86 11.91
C PRO A 166 24.04 -12.20 11.70
N GLY A 167 23.16 -12.24 12.69
CA GLY A 167 21.82 -11.64 12.58
C GLY A 167 21.85 -10.11 12.53
N HIS A 168 22.65 -9.45 13.39
CA HIS A 168 22.80 -8.00 13.40
C HIS A 168 23.50 -7.51 12.13
N ARG A 169 24.53 -8.25 11.67
CA ARG A 169 25.21 -8.00 10.40
C ARG A 169 24.22 -8.07 9.23
N ALA A 170 23.31 -9.05 9.22
CA ALA A 170 22.30 -9.18 8.16
C ALA A 170 21.40 -7.94 8.07
N ASN A 171 21.00 -7.34 9.20
CA ASN A 171 20.29 -6.06 9.24
C ASN A 171 21.16 -4.92 8.67
N ILE A 172 22.39 -4.77 9.14
CA ILE A 172 23.30 -3.71 8.65
C ILE A 172 23.48 -3.81 7.13
N LEU A 173 23.64 -5.02 6.60
CA LEU A 173 23.89 -5.27 5.18
C LEU A 173 22.62 -5.52 4.35
N ASN A 174 21.43 -5.33 4.92
CA ASN A 174 20.19 -5.49 4.17
C ASN A 174 20.09 -4.44 3.05
N LYS A 175 19.92 -4.93 1.81
CA LYS A 175 19.84 -4.08 0.61
C LYS A 175 18.54 -3.27 0.52
N ARG A 176 17.50 -3.75 1.19
CA ARG A 176 16.18 -3.09 1.16
C ARG A 176 16.12 -1.83 2.02
N TYR A 177 16.92 -1.74 3.08
CA TYR A 177 16.91 -0.56 3.94
C TYR A 177 17.55 0.64 3.25
N THR A 178 16.88 1.78 3.37
CA THR A 178 17.34 3.08 2.89
C THR A 178 17.51 4.10 4.00
N GLU A 179 16.92 3.84 5.17
CA GLU A 179 16.93 4.76 6.31
C GLU A 179 17.33 4.06 7.60
N ILE A 180 17.87 4.85 8.52
CA ILE A 180 18.32 4.41 9.83
C ILE A 180 18.00 5.45 10.90
N GLY A 181 17.62 4.97 12.09
CA GLY A 181 17.61 5.73 13.33
C GLY A 181 18.50 5.05 14.36
N VAL A 182 19.18 5.83 15.17
CA VAL A 182 20.09 5.32 16.20
C VAL A 182 19.86 6.04 17.53
N ALA A 183 19.83 5.27 18.61
CA ALA A 183 20.02 5.75 19.96
C ALA A 183 21.21 5.05 20.60
N ILE A 184 21.99 5.81 21.36
CA ILE A 184 23.06 5.31 22.21
C ILE A 184 23.02 6.08 23.52
N ILE A 185 22.69 5.42 24.61
CA ILE A 185 22.59 6.05 25.93
C ILE A 185 23.35 5.26 26.97
N LYS A 186 23.88 5.94 27.98
CA LYS A 186 24.60 5.35 29.10
C LYS A 186 23.72 5.38 30.35
N GLY A 187 23.62 4.26 31.03
CA GLY A 187 22.78 4.16 32.22
C GLY A 187 23.14 2.98 33.12
N ASN A 188 22.39 2.81 34.20
CA ASN A 188 22.50 1.66 35.08
C ASN A 188 21.57 0.53 34.61
N TYR A 189 22.13 -0.65 34.38
CA TYR A 189 21.39 -1.85 34.05
C TYR A 189 21.80 -2.97 34.98
N LYS A 190 20.86 -3.42 35.85
CA LYS A 190 21.08 -4.46 36.83
C LYS A 190 22.30 -4.25 37.73
N GLY A 191 22.59 -2.99 38.07
CA GLY A 191 23.70 -2.62 38.96
C GLY A 191 24.95 -2.16 38.21
N ASP A 192 25.10 -2.44 36.93
CA ASP A 192 26.26 -2.07 36.12
C ASP A 192 26.01 -0.80 35.31
N THR A 193 27.02 0.05 35.17
CA THR A 193 26.99 1.20 34.26
C THR A 193 27.42 0.75 32.87
N VAL A 194 26.49 0.78 31.93
CA VAL A 194 26.68 0.28 30.56
C VAL A 194 26.10 1.24 29.53
N TRP A 195 26.53 1.07 28.28
CA TRP A 195 25.87 1.65 27.11
C TRP A 195 24.80 0.72 26.58
N MET A 196 23.68 1.29 26.17
CA MET A 196 22.61 0.62 25.46
C MET A 196 22.44 1.28 24.09
N GLY A 197 22.64 0.49 23.04
CA GLY A 197 22.53 0.93 21.65
C GLY A 197 21.32 0.28 20.97
N VAL A 198 20.61 1.08 20.21
CA VAL A 198 19.49 0.66 19.36
C VAL A 198 19.71 1.22 17.97
N GLN A 199 19.65 0.37 16.95
CA GLN A 199 19.53 0.76 15.54
C GLN A 199 18.15 0.33 15.06
N GLU A 200 17.38 1.29 14.53
CA GLU A 200 16.13 1.04 13.78
C GLU A 200 16.42 1.27 12.30
N PHE A 201 16.15 0.27 11.49
CA PHE A 201 16.31 0.33 10.04
C PHE A 201 14.95 0.43 9.37
N GLY A 202 14.89 1.06 8.19
CA GLY A 202 13.66 1.16 7.47
C GLY A 202 13.79 1.30 5.96
N LEU A 203 12.80 0.74 5.27
CA LEU A 203 12.38 1.12 3.92
C LEU A 203 11.01 1.79 4.07
N PRO A 204 10.90 3.12 3.89
CA PRO A 204 9.64 3.81 4.09
C PRO A 204 8.61 3.44 3.02
N LEU A 205 7.31 3.48 3.36
CA LEU A 205 6.24 3.25 2.42
C LEU A 205 6.27 4.25 1.24
N SER A 206 6.72 5.47 1.51
CA SER A 206 6.87 6.53 0.51
C SER A 206 7.98 6.25 -0.54
N ALA A 207 8.79 5.19 -0.36
CA ALA A 207 9.72 4.73 -1.40
C ALA A 207 8.99 4.19 -2.64
N CYS A 208 7.73 3.78 -2.49
CA CYS A 208 6.87 3.35 -3.58
C CYS A 208 5.81 4.42 -3.88
N SER A 209 5.65 4.75 -5.16
CA SER A 209 4.67 5.74 -5.59
C SER A 209 3.25 5.22 -5.39
N GLU A 210 2.48 5.87 -4.54
CA GLU A 210 1.07 5.53 -4.32
C GLU A 210 0.22 5.77 -5.57
N PRO A 211 -0.81 4.94 -5.80
CA PRO A 211 -1.78 5.19 -6.86
C PRO A 211 -2.49 6.53 -6.66
N SER A 212 -2.83 7.19 -7.75
CA SER A 212 -3.40 8.53 -7.75
C SER A 212 -4.78 8.61 -7.09
N ASN A 213 -4.89 9.31 -5.98
CA ASN A 213 -6.17 9.60 -5.32
C ASN A 213 -7.11 10.44 -6.19
N SER A 214 -6.58 11.30 -7.06
CA SER A 214 -7.40 12.08 -8.00
C SER A 214 -8.03 11.18 -9.05
N LEU A 215 -7.28 10.22 -9.57
CA LEU A 215 -7.78 9.24 -10.53
C LEU A 215 -8.84 8.33 -9.90
N LYS A 216 -8.63 7.90 -8.66
CA LYS A 216 -9.62 7.13 -7.89
C LYS A 216 -10.94 7.92 -7.74
N LYS A 217 -10.86 9.18 -7.31
CA LYS A 217 -12.06 10.05 -7.18
C LYS A 217 -12.80 10.24 -8.50
N GLN A 218 -12.06 10.31 -9.60
CA GLN A 218 -12.63 10.42 -10.94
C GLN A 218 -13.39 9.15 -11.31
N ILE A 219 -12.81 7.99 -11.07
CA ILE A 219 -13.47 6.68 -11.28
C ILE A 219 -14.75 6.56 -10.42
N ASP A 220 -14.70 6.96 -9.14
CA ASP A 220 -15.86 6.96 -8.25
C ASP A 220 -16.97 7.89 -8.78
N SER A 221 -16.60 9.05 -9.35
CA SER A 221 -17.54 9.97 -10.01
C SER A 221 -18.20 9.35 -11.24
N TYR A 222 -17.42 8.68 -12.10
CA TYR A 222 -17.96 7.96 -13.26
C TYR A 222 -18.93 6.86 -12.84
N LYS A 223 -18.57 6.11 -11.80
CA LYS A 223 -19.44 5.08 -11.25
C LYS A 223 -20.80 5.65 -10.83
N ASN A 224 -20.81 6.73 -10.05
CA ASN A 224 -22.05 7.37 -9.60
C ASN A 224 -22.90 7.87 -10.78
N GLN A 225 -22.28 8.39 -11.84
CA GLN A 225 -22.98 8.83 -13.05
C GLN A 225 -23.57 7.65 -13.81
N LEU A 226 -22.83 6.55 -13.94
CA LEU A 226 -23.30 5.32 -14.60
C LEU A 226 -24.46 4.67 -13.82
N ASP A 227 -24.40 4.65 -12.49
CA ASP A 227 -25.49 4.15 -11.64
C ASP A 227 -26.76 4.99 -11.84
N ASN A 228 -26.63 6.32 -11.93
CA ASN A 228 -27.75 7.22 -12.19
C ASN A 228 -28.35 7.01 -13.60
N LEU A 229 -27.50 6.92 -14.64
CA LEU A 229 -27.96 6.62 -16.00
C LEU A 229 -28.65 5.25 -16.09
N SER A 230 -28.12 4.26 -15.38
CA SER A 230 -28.75 2.93 -15.31
C SER A 230 -30.15 2.98 -14.70
N ALA A 231 -30.34 3.74 -13.62
CA ALA A 231 -31.65 3.95 -13.01
C ALA A 231 -32.64 4.60 -13.99
N GLN A 232 -32.20 5.65 -14.72
CA GLN A 232 -33.02 6.33 -15.73
C GLN A 232 -33.37 5.42 -16.90
N ILE A 233 -32.43 4.61 -17.39
CA ILE A 233 -32.64 3.62 -18.44
C ILE A 233 -33.69 2.60 -18.00
N ASN A 234 -33.63 2.10 -16.77
CA ASN A 234 -34.60 1.16 -16.22
C ASN A 234 -36.00 1.79 -16.11
N GLU A 235 -36.07 3.03 -15.64
CA GLU A 235 -37.35 3.76 -15.59
C GLU A 235 -37.98 3.93 -16.99
N LYS A 236 -37.17 4.34 -17.97
CA LYS A 236 -37.65 4.49 -19.36
C LYS A 236 -38.10 3.16 -19.98
N ARG A 237 -37.39 2.09 -19.70
CA ARG A 237 -37.78 0.74 -20.12
C ARG A 237 -39.13 0.35 -19.54
N ASP A 238 -39.38 0.63 -18.25
CA ASP A 238 -40.64 0.32 -17.59
C ASP A 238 -41.77 1.18 -18.13
N GLN A 239 -41.55 2.46 -18.46
CA GLN A 239 -42.51 3.32 -19.17
C GLN A 239 -42.83 2.77 -20.56
N LEU A 240 -41.85 2.32 -21.33
CA LEU A 240 -42.05 1.69 -22.65
C LEU A 240 -42.89 0.42 -22.54
N ASN A 241 -42.65 -0.44 -21.55
CA ASN A 241 -43.40 -1.66 -21.33
C ASN A 241 -44.91 -1.41 -21.04
N ASN A 242 -45.23 -0.23 -20.47
CA ASN A 242 -46.59 0.17 -20.09
C ASN A 242 -47.25 1.12 -21.11
N THR A 243 -46.61 1.43 -22.25
CA THR A 243 -47.10 2.37 -23.25
C THR A 243 -47.51 1.65 -24.51
N ASN A 244 -48.63 2.07 -25.15
CA ASN A 244 -49.08 1.50 -26.40
C ASN A 244 -48.01 1.69 -27.52
N PRO A 245 -47.51 0.61 -28.14
CA PRO A 245 -46.47 0.69 -29.17
C PRO A 245 -46.86 1.44 -30.45
N ARG A 246 -48.13 1.74 -30.63
CA ARG A 246 -48.66 2.49 -31.79
C ARG A 246 -48.86 3.98 -31.51
N SER A 247 -48.54 4.45 -30.33
CA SER A 247 -48.71 5.85 -29.94
C SER A 247 -47.47 6.68 -30.29
N GLU A 248 -47.67 7.97 -30.53
CA GLU A 248 -46.57 8.94 -30.68
C GLU A 248 -45.70 9.01 -29.38
N GLN A 249 -46.36 8.88 -28.24
CA GLN A 249 -45.69 8.82 -26.94
C GLN A 249 -44.68 7.69 -26.86
N TYR A 250 -44.98 6.51 -27.41
CA TYR A 250 -44.05 5.39 -27.45
C TYR A 250 -42.78 5.71 -28.23
N ASN A 251 -42.89 6.34 -29.39
CA ASN A 251 -41.75 6.75 -30.21
C ASN A 251 -40.84 7.76 -29.47
N ASN A 252 -41.44 8.73 -28.78
CA ASN A 252 -40.69 9.67 -27.97
C ASN A 252 -39.92 9.01 -26.81
N LEU A 253 -40.55 7.99 -26.17
CA LEU A 253 -39.88 7.21 -25.10
C LEU A 253 -38.74 6.36 -25.66
N VAL A 254 -38.88 5.80 -26.86
CA VAL A 254 -37.81 5.06 -27.55
C VAL A 254 -36.61 5.97 -27.82
N ASP A 255 -36.83 7.19 -28.28
CA ASP A 255 -35.73 8.14 -28.53
C ASP A 255 -35.01 8.52 -27.24
N GLN A 256 -35.73 8.80 -26.15
CA GLN A 256 -35.17 9.10 -24.84
C GLN A 256 -34.38 7.90 -24.29
N TYR A 257 -34.92 6.71 -24.38
CA TYR A 257 -34.24 5.47 -23.97
C TYR A 257 -32.92 5.29 -24.72
N ASN A 258 -32.97 5.41 -26.05
CA ASN A 258 -31.78 5.26 -26.89
C ASN A 258 -30.73 6.35 -26.62
N GLN A 259 -31.14 7.57 -26.28
CA GLN A 259 -30.23 8.63 -25.89
C GLN A 259 -29.50 8.31 -24.58
N LEU A 260 -30.22 7.85 -23.56
CA LEU A 260 -29.64 7.44 -22.27
C LEU A 260 -28.68 6.28 -22.43
N VAL A 261 -29.03 5.29 -23.26
CA VAL A 261 -28.16 4.15 -23.55
C VAL A 261 -26.87 4.60 -24.22
N ARG A 262 -26.92 5.51 -25.19
CA ARG A 262 -25.72 6.06 -25.83
C ARG A 262 -24.85 6.82 -24.81
N GLN A 263 -25.45 7.64 -23.94
CA GLN A 263 -24.72 8.33 -22.88
C GLN A 263 -24.04 7.36 -21.93
N TYR A 264 -24.74 6.31 -21.52
CA TYR A 264 -24.18 5.26 -20.67
C TYR A 264 -22.98 4.58 -21.34
N GLN A 265 -23.09 4.22 -22.63
CA GLN A 265 -21.99 3.57 -23.37
C GLN A 265 -20.76 4.45 -23.48
N LEU A 266 -20.93 5.72 -23.84
CA LEU A 266 -19.82 6.68 -23.94
C LEU A 266 -19.10 6.85 -22.60
N LEU A 267 -19.86 7.02 -21.52
CA LEU A 267 -19.32 7.19 -20.17
C LEU A 267 -18.63 5.91 -19.68
N ALA A 268 -19.19 4.74 -19.98
CA ALA A 268 -18.59 3.45 -19.64
C ALA A 268 -17.27 3.22 -20.38
N ASP A 269 -17.19 3.58 -21.65
CA ASP A 269 -15.96 3.44 -22.44
C ASP A 269 -14.88 4.42 -21.95
N GLU A 270 -15.23 5.65 -21.64
CA GLU A 270 -14.32 6.63 -21.05
C GLU A 270 -13.79 6.16 -19.69
N SER A 271 -14.65 5.62 -18.84
CA SER A 271 -14.25 5.13 -17.51
C SER A 271 -13.27 3.96 -17.56
N LYS A 272 -13.32 3.10 -18.58
CA LYS A 272 -12.41 1.97 -18.76
C LYS A 272 -10.95 2.40 -18.85
N GLU A 273 -10.68 3.52 -19.52
CA GLU A 273 -9.31 4.03 -19.63
C GLU A 273 -8.76 4.44 -18.26
N PHE A 274 -9.53 5.18 -17.48
CA PHE A 274 -9.13 5.60 -16.11
C PHE A 274 -8.95 4.39 -15.18
N ILE A 275 -9.81 3.40 -15.26
CA ILE A 275 -9.69 2.14 -14.51
C ILE A 275 -8.40 1.41 -14.90
N SER A 276 -8.09 1.32 -16.19
CA SER A 276 -6.87 0.68 -16.68
C SER A 276 -5.61 1.39 -16.17
N GLN A 277 -5.60 2.73 -16.22
CA GLN A 277 -4.50 3.55 -15.72
C GLN A 277 -4.31 3.37 -14.21
N TYR A 278 -5.40 3.38 -13.43
CA TYR A 278 -5.34 3.19 -11.99
C TYR A 278 -4.84 1.79 -11.62
N ASN A 279 -5.33 0.74 -12.29
CA ASN A 279 -4.88 -0.63 -12.07
C ASN A 279 -3.39 -0.81 -12.39
N SER A 280 -2.88 -0.13 -13.42
CA SER A 280 -1.45 -0.11 -13.73
C SER A 280 -0.63 0.51 -12.58
N GLN A 281 -1.11 1.62 -12.00
CA GLN A 281 -0.45 2.26 -10.85
C GLN A 281 -0.49 1.35 -9.59
N VAL A 282 -1.63 0.70 -9.33
CA VAL A 282 -1.76 -0.28 -8.23
C VAL A 282 -0.79 -1.44 -8.42
N ASN A 283 -0.69 -1.98 -9.63
CA ASN A 283 0.25 -3.07 -9.93
C ASN A 283 1.71 -2.63 -9.74
N ALA A 284 2.08 -1.44 -10.22
CA ALA A 284 3.42 -0.90 -10.04
C ALA A 284 3.76 -0.68 -8.55
N PHE A 285 2.80 -0.15 -7.77
CA PHE A 285 2.93 0.00 -6.33
C PHE A 285 3.16 -1.36 -5.64
N ASN A 286 2.34 -2.35 -5.96
CA ASN A 286 2.44 -3.70 -5.37
C ASN A 286 3.77 -4.37 -5.70
N GLN A 287 4.26 -4.26 -6.94
CA GLN A 287 5.57 -4.77 -7.34
C GLN A 287 6.70 -4.08 -6.56
N CYS A 288 6.65 -2.76 -6.44
CA CYS A 288 7.61 -2.00 -5.65
C CYS A 288 7.63 -2.44 -4.17
N VAL A 289 6.46 -2.59 -3.54
CA VAL A 289 6.34 -3.04 -2.14
C VAL A 289 6.85 -4.47 -1.98
N ALA A 290 6.60 -5.35 -2.96
CA ALA A 290 7.13 -6.71 -2.96
C ALA A 290 8.66 -6.78 -3.17
N GLY A 291 9.29 -5.70 -3.61
CA GLY A 291 10.73 -5.66 -3.86
C GLY A 291 11.16 -6.31 -5.19
N ASN A 292 10.23 -6.35 -6.16
CA ASN A 292 10.42 -6.88 -7.52
C ASN A 292 10.70 -5.76 -8.51
#